data_68a3b52cf6a0c5650475db84ad65625e
#
_entry.id   68a3b52cf6a0c5650475db84ad65625e
#
_cell.length_a   1.000
_cell.length_b   1.000
_cell.length_c   1.000
_cell.angle_alpha   90.00
_cell.angle_beta   90.00
_cell.angle_gamma   90.00
#
_symmetry.space_group_name_H-M   'P 1'
#
loop_
_entity.id
_entity.type
_entity.pdbx_description
1 polymer ?
#
loop_
_entity_poly.entity_id
_entity_poly.type
_entity_poly.pdbx_seq_one_letter_code
_entity_poly.pdbx_strand_id
1 'polypeptide(L)'
;KNFSAGPSKIPEIVLNQITEDIKDYKKSGYSILELSHRSEAFQEIVSDVKTKFVKLLNLPNDYDILFLQGGATFQNTFIPANKPSLKGNISFLLTGTWGRKTLKDFEIYYDHKITNYSLEENFSENIFENLQEVSNEYVYLTSNETIEGVQVRDFQLLNNKNLIIDMSSDICSYEFGWDNISYIFAGAQKNLGIPGVTV
;
A
#
# COMPACT_ATOMS: atom_id res chain seq x y z
N LYS A 1 26.50 6.03 -4.61
CA LYS A 1 25.16 6.64 -4.79
C LYS A 1 24.19 5.53 -5.15
N ASN A 2 23.04 5.46 -4.47
CA ASN A 2 21.99 4.48 -4.75
C ASN A 2 20.84 5.21 -5.48
N PHE A 3 20.46 4.72 -6.66
CA PHE A 3 19.36 5.21 -7.49
C PHE A 3 18.29 4.13 -7.71
N SER A 4 18.30 3.06 -6.88
CA SER A 4 17.31 1.98 -6.97
C SER A 4 15.93 2.47 -6.56
N ALA A 5 14.90 1.96 -7.24
CA ALA A 5 13.50 2.28 -6.95
C ALA A 5 13.00 1.68 -5.63
N GLY A 6 13.58 0.55 -5.21
CA GLY A 6 13.25 -0.10 -3.94
C GLY A 6 14.02 -1.41 -3.75
N PRO A 7 14.74 -1.56 -2.63
CA PRO A 7 14.92 -0.58 -1.55
C PRO A 7 15.59 0.70 -2.01
N SER A 8 14.97 1.83 -1.68
CA SER A 8 15.47 3.15 -2.08
C SER A 8 16.59 3.64 -1.14
N LYS A 9 17.22 4.75 -1.50
CA LYS A 9 18.24 5.37 -0.65
C LYS A 9 17.60 5.92 0.62
N ILE A 10 18.08 5.46 1.78
CA ILE A 10 17.69 5.99 3.08
C ILE A 10 18.47 7.28 3.36
N PRO A 11 17.83 8.35 3.88
CA PRO A 11 18.52 9.57 4.31
C PRO A 11 19.58 9.28 5.39
N GLU A 12 20.70 9.97 5.32
CA GLU A 12 21.84 9.74 6.24
C GLU A 12 21.46 9.97 7.71
N ILE A 13 20.63 10.98 7.98
CA ILE A 13 20.13 11.25 9.33
C ILE A 13 19.35 10.06 9.90
N VAL A 14 18.57 9.36 9.08
CA VAL A 14 17.81 8.17 9.48
C VAL A 14 18.76 6.99 9.73
N LEU A 15 19.77 6.79 8.86
CA LEU A 15 20.76 5.73 9.05
C LEU A 15 21.56 5.92 10.34
N ASN A 16 21.95 7.16 10.66
CA ASN A 16 22.66 7.49 11.90
C ASN A 16 21.79 7.19 13.11
N GLN A 17 20.51 7.61 13.10
CA GLN A 17 19.59 7.32 14.20
C GLN A 17 19.37 5.82 14.39
N ILE A 18 19.17 5.05 13.32
CA ILE A 18 19.04 3.59 13.38
C ILE A 18 20.29 2.97 13.99
N THR A 19 21.48 3.47 13.60
CA THR A 19 22.75 2.94 14.12
C THR A 19 22.92 3.19 15.62
N GLU A 20 22.49 4.34 16.10
CA GLU A 20 22.48 4.67 17.52
C GLU A 20 21.48 3.81 18.29
N ASP A 21 20.26 3.70 17.79
CA ASP A 21 19.19 2.94 18.43
C ASP A 21 19.46 1.42 18.46
N ILE A 22 20.19 0.89 17.47
CA ILE A 22 20.68 -0.50 17.49
C ILE A 22 21.70 -0.72 18.60
N LYS A 23 22.55 0.26 18.90
CA LYS A 23 23.57 0.14 19.95
C LYS A 23 22.99 0.32 21.34
N ASP A 24 22.16 1.35 21.52
CA ASP A 24 21.62 1.72 22.82
C ASP A 24 20.38 2.61 22.64
N TYR A 25 19.20 2.00 22.64
CA TYR A 25 17.95 2.70 22.43
C TYR A 25 17.64 3.69 23.55
N LYS A 26 17.62 4.98 23.23
CA LYS A 26 17.31 6.07 24.17
C LYS A 26 18.16 6.01 25.47
N LYS A 27 19.37 5.51 25.43
CA LYS A 27 20.27 5.32 26.60
C LYS A 27 19.69 4.38 27.66
N SER A 28 18.94 3.37 27.23
CA SER A 28 18.32 2.36 28.11
C SER A 28 19.26 1.24 28.54
N GLY A 29 20.43 1.14 27.90
CA GLY A 29 21.38 0.05 28.11
C GLY A 29 21.08 -1.21 27.29
N TYR A 30 20.11 -1.16 26.36
CA TYR A 30 19.81 -2.25 25.44
C TYR A 30 19.45 -1.73 24.04
N SER A 31 19.54 -2.60 23.05
CA SER A 31 19.25 -2.32 21.65
C SER A 31 17.74 -2.19 21.39
N ILE A 32 17.34 -1.35 20.42
CA ILE A 32 15.97 -1.36 19.91
C ILE A 32 15.54 -2.74 19.41
N LEU A 33 16.48 -3.59 18.95
CA LEU A 33 16.21 -4.95 18.48
C LEU A 33 15.84 -5.92 19.63
N GLU A 34 16.15 -5.56 20.88
CA GLU A 34 15.86 -6.36 22.08
C GLU A 34 14.53 -5.94 22.73
N LEU A 35 13.84 -4.92 22.19
CA LEU A 35 12.55 -4.49 22.70
C LEU A 35 11.48 -5.55 22.52
N SER A 36 10.81 -5.91 23.60
CA SER A 36 9.59 -6.72 23.51
C SER A 36 8.47 -5.91 22.84
N HIS A 37 7.75 -6.52 21.91
CA HIS A 37 6.56 -5.91 21.31
C HIS A 37 5.44 -5.57 22.34
N ARG A 38 5.55 -6.08 23.57
CA ARG A 38 4.63 -5.80 24.69
C ARG A 38 5.14 -4.71 25.62
N SER A 39 6.38 -4.24 25.45
CA SER A 39 6.95 -3.19 26.28
C SER A 39 6.30 -1.83 25.99
N GLU A 40 6.25 -0.98 26.99
CA GLU A 40 5.77 0.40 26.86
C GLU A 40 6.57 1.15 25.80
N ALA A 41 7.89 1.02 25.80
CA ALA A 41 8.77 1.64 24.80
C ALA A 41 8.43 1.24 23.35
N PHE A 42 8.07 -0.03 23.12
CA PHE A 42 7.63 -0.45 21.79
C PHE A 42 6.26 0.11 21.43
N GLN A 43 5.33 0.14 22.37
CA GLN A 43 4.00 0.72 22.15
C GLN A 43 4.07 2.23 21.87
N GLU A 44 4.99 2.94 22.53
CA GLU A 44 5.27 4.36 22.21
C GLU A 44 5.73 4.53 20.75
N ILE A 45 6.63 3.67 20.25
CA ILE A 45 7.09 3.71 18.85
C ILE A 45 5.89 3.53 17.91
N VAL A 46 5.07 2.50 18.14
CA VAL A 46 3.90 2.21 17.30
C VAL A 46 2.92 3.38 17.31
N SER A 47 2.62 3.92 18.49
CA SER A 47 1.70 5.05 18.65
C SER A 47 2.21 6.32 17.95
N ASP A 48 3.50 6.63 18.08
CA ASP A 48 4.13 7.78 17.42
C ASP A 48 4.08 7.65 15.89
N VAL A 49 4.38 6.47 15.38
CA VAL A 49 4.31 6.22 13.94
C VAL A 49 2.87 6.32 13.43
N LYS A 50 1.88 5.73 14.11
CA LYS A 50 0.46 5.87 13.76
C LYS A 50 0.03 7.35 13.74
N THR A 51 0.40 8.11 14.76
CA THR A 51 0.08 9.54 14.85
C THR A 51 0.66 10.33 13.66
N LYS A 52 1.90 10.01 13.26
CA LYS A 52 2.54 10.63 12.10
C LYS A 52 1.83 10.27 10.80
N PHE A 53 1.42 9.02 10.61
CA PHE A 53 0.64 8.60 9.45
C PHE A 53 -0.72 9.31 9.38
N VAL A 54 -1.47 9.35 10.50
CA VAL A 54 -2.75 10.06 10.57
C VAL A 54 -2.59 11.51 10.10
N LYS A 55 -1.56 12.20 10.61
CA LYS A 55 -1.29 13.58 10.23
C LYS A 55 -0.83 13.73 8.77
N LEU A 56 0.05 12.85 8.30
CA LEU A 56 0.67 12.96 6.98
C LEU A 56 -0.31 12.64 5.85
N LEU A 57 -1.23 11.70 6.11
CA LEU A 57 -2.22 11.26 5.14
C LEU A 57 -3.58 11.96 5.30
N ASN A 58 -3.75 12.86 6.28
CA ASN A 58 -5.06 13.39 6.67
C ASN A 58 -6.09 12.25 6.85
N LEU A 59 -5.67 11.17 7.54
CA LEU A 59 -6.44 9.93 7.63
C LEU A 59 -7.75 10.15 8.39
N PRO A 60 -8.92 9.78 7.82
CA PRO A 60 -10.18 9.84 8.50
C PRO A 60 -10.26 8.89 9.72
N ASN A 61 -11.14 9.20 10.68
CA ASN A 61 -11.22 8.47 11.96
C ASN A 61 -11.79 7.05 11.83
N ASP A 62 -12.40 6.70 10.72
CA ASP A 62 -12.96 5.38 10.41
C ASP A 62 -11.94 4.39 9.81
N TYR A 63 -10.70 4.86 9.62
CA TYR A 63 -9.58 4.01 9.19
C TYR A 63 -8.65 3.67 10.35
N ASP A 64 -8.08 2.49 10.32
CA ASP A 64 -6.97 2.09 11.20
C ASP A 64 -5.72 1.76 10.38
N ILE A 65 -4.57 1.85 11.05
CA ILE A 65 -3.26 1.56 10.46
C ILE A 65 -2.75 0.25 11.03
N LEU A 66 -2.43 -0.67 10.14
CA LEU A 66 -1.85 -1.97 10.47
C LEU A 66 -0.41 -2.04 9.99
N PHE A 67 0.48 -2.57 10.83
CA PHE A 67 1.84 -2.89 10.45
C PHE A 67 1.97 -4.41 10.31
N LEU A 68 2.22 -4.85 9.09
CA LEU A 68 2.19 -6.26 8.71
C LEU A 68 3.55 -6.71 8.18
N GLN A 69 3.78 -8.01 8.21
CA GLN A 69 4.92 -8.64 7.57
C GLN A 69 4.55 -9.17 6.16
N GLY A 70 5.54 -9.65 5.41
CA GLY A 70 5.33 -10.38 4.16
C GLY A 70 5.38 -9.52 2.89
N GLY A 71 5.56 -8.20 3.03
CA GLY A 71 5.60 -7.26 1.91
C GLY A 71 4.23 -7.05 1.27
N ALA A 72 4.17 -6.15 0.28
CA ALA A 72 2.95 -5.86 -0.47
C ALA A 72 2.36 -7.12 -1.13
N THR A 73 3.19 -8.06 -1.57
CA THR A 73 2.71 -9.31 -2.22
C THR A 73 1.81 -10.14 -1.31
N PHE A 74 2.04 -10.17 0.01
CA PHE A 74 1.17 -10.91 0.92
C PHE A 74 -0.22 -10.29 1.06
N GLN A 75 -0.39 -9.01 0.72
CA GLN A 75 -1.70 -8.37 0.72
C GLN A 75 -2.63 -8.98 -0.34
N ASN A 76 -2.06 -9.51 -1.43
CA ASN A 76 -2.79 -10.23 -2.46
C ASN A 76 -3.48 -11.51 -1.93
N THR A 77 -3.01 -12.01 -0.78
CA THR A 77 -3.64 -13.14 -0.06
C THR A 77 -4.46 -12.65 1.14
N PHE A 78 -3.92 -11.73 1.93
CA PHE A 78 -4.57 -11.28 3.16
C PHE A 78 -5.89 -10.56 2.91
N ILE A 79 -5.95 -9.70 1.89
CA ILE A 79 -7.18 -8.98 1.54
C ILE A 79 -8.29 -9.95 1.14
N PRO A 80 -8.12 -10.83 0.14
CA PRO A 80 -9.17 -11.78 -0.22
C PRO A 80 -9.51 -12.77 0.90
N ALA A 81 -8.53 -13.18 1.71
CA ALA A 81 -8.77 -14.08 2.85
C ALA A 81 -9.67 -13.45 3.92
N ASN A 82 -9.54 -12.15 4.15
CA ASN A 82 -10.29 -11.42 5.18
C ASN A 82 -11.58 -10.77 4.66
N LYS A 83 -11.77 -10.70 3.33
CA LYS A 83 -12.95 -10.10 2.71
C LYS A 83 -13.59 -11.03 1.66
N PRO A 84 -14.32 -12.05 2.10
CA PRO A 84 -14.98 -13.02 1.19
C PRO A 84 -15.95 -12.36 0.20
N SER A 85 -16.49 -11.18 0.52
CA SER A 85 -17.39 -10.42 -0.36
C SER A 85 -16.74 -9.92 -1.66
N LEU A 86 -15.42 -9.97 -1.78
CA LEU A 86 -14.71 -9.69 -3.02
C LEU A 86 -14.91 -10.77 -4.08
N LYS A 87 -15.26 -12.00 -3.68
CA LYS A 87 -15.44 -13.11 -4.61
C LYS A 87 -16.54 -12.81 -5.62
N GLY A 88 -16.17 -12.71 -6.90
CA GLY A 88 -17.08 -12.36 -7.99
C GLY A 88 -17.57 -10.92 -8.00
N ASN A 89 -16.99 -10.04 -7.15
CA ASN A 89 -17.43 -8.66 -6.97
C ASN A 89 -16.25 -7.65 -7.01
N ILE A 90 -15.15 -8.03 -7.65
CA ILE A 90 -13.98 -7.17 -7.82
C ILE A 90 -13.58 -7.11 -9.30
N SER A 91 -13.26 -5.90 -9.76
CA SER A 91 -12.63 -5.63 -11.06
C SER A 91 -11.20 -5.14 -10.85
N PHE A 92 -10.34 -5.38 -11.83
CA PHE A 92 -8.95 -4.91 -11.80
C PHE A 92 -8.74 -3.87 -12.88
N LEU A 93 -8.23 -2.69 -12.51
CA LEU A 93 -7.70 -1.71 -13.42
C LEU A 93 -6.20 -2.01 -13.62
N LEU A 94 -5.87 -2.61 -14.75
CA LEU A 94 -4.50 -3.03 -15.05
C LEU A 94 -3.78 -1.92 -15.83
N THR A 95 -2.90 -1.23 -15.14
CA THR A 95 -2.09 -0.14 -15.69
C THR A 95 -0.64 -0.55 -15.90
N GLY A 96 -0.25 -1.75 -15.46
CA GLY A 96 1.11 -2.24 -15.62
C GLY A 96 1.37 -3.63 -15.04
N THR A 97 2.64 -3.92 -14.84
CA THR A 97 3.15 -5.24 -14.42
C THR A 97 2.67 -5.63 -13.03
N TRP A 98 2.62 -4.69 -12.08
CA TRP A 98 2.27 -5.00 -10.69
C TRP A 98 0.79 -5.33 -10.55
N GLY A 99 -0.08 -4.58 -11.21
CA GLY A 99 -1.51 -4.89 -11.26
C GLY A 99 -1.79 -6.27 -11.87
N ARG A 100 -1.10 -6.62 -12.96
CA ARG A 100 -1.20 -7.97 -13.57
C ARG A 100 -0.72 -9.09 -12.65
N LYS A 101 0.35 -8.83 -11.88
CA LYS A 101 0.82 -9.80 -10.89
C LYS A 101 -0.21 -10.03 -9.80
N THR A 102 -0.79 -8.96 -9.28
CA THR A 102 -1.83 -9.06 -8.25
C THR A 102 -3.07 -9.79 -8.75
N LEU A 103 -3.51 -9.51 -9.98
CA LEU A 103 -4.62 -10.25 -10.61
C LEU A 103 -4.37 -11.77 -10.61
N LYS A 104 -3.18 -12.21 -11.03
CA LYS A 104 -2.82 -13.63 -11.02
C LYS A 104 -2.86 -14.26 -9.63
N ASP A 105 -2.40 -13.52 -8.60
CA ASP A 105 -2.43 -13.98 -7.22
C ASP A 105 -3.89 -14.11 -6.72
N PHE A 106 -4.77 -13.19 -7.07
CA PHE A 106 -6.20 -13.25 -6.74
C PHE A 106 -6.94 -14.38 -7.48
N GLU A 107 -6.61 -14.63 -8.74
CA GLU A 107 -7.20 -15.72 -9.53
C GLU A 107 -6.91 -17.10 -8.90
N ILE A 108 -5.70 -17.31 -8.36
CA ILE A 108 -5.34 -18.52 -7.63
C ILE A 108 -6.22 -18.68 -6.37
N TYR A 109 -6.43 -17.57 -5.65
CA TYR A 109 -7.17 -17.58 -4.40
C TYR A 109 -8.68 -17.82 -4.59
N TYR A 110 -9.26 -17.20 -5.60
CA TYR A 110 -10.70 -17.24 -5.79
C TYR A 110 -11.18 -18.34 -6.74
N ASP A 111 -10.31 -18.98 -7.48
CA ASP A 111 -10.65 -20.00 -8.50
C ASP A 111 -11.79 -19.53 -9.44
N HIS A 112 -11.75 -18.25 -9.84
CA HIS A 112 -12.75 -17.62 -10.68
C HIS A 112 -12.10 -16.66 -11.66
N LYS A 113 -12.74 -16.54 -12.84
CA LYS A 113 -12.38 -15.48 -13.79
C LYS A 113 -12.78 -14.12 -13.21
N ILE A 114 -11.78 -13.28 -12.96
CA ILE A 114 -11.95 -11.92 -12.48
C ILE A 114 -12.09 -10.99 -13.68
N THR A 115 -13.00 -10.02 -13.59
CA THR A 115 -13.12 -8.99 -14.62
C THR A 115 -11.93 -8.05 -14.54
N ASN A 116 -11.25 -7.83 -15.66
CA ASN A 116 -10.13 -6.90 -15.74
C ASN A 116 -10.29 -5.92 -16.91
N TYR A 117 -9.70 -4.75 -16.72
CA TYR A 117 -9.64 -3.67 -17.70
C TYR A 117 -8.19 -3.27 -17.87
N SER A 118 -7.64 -3.45 -19.08
CA SER A 118 -6.24 -3.13 -19.37
C SER A 118 -6.13 -1.82 -20.12
N LEU A 119 -5.17 -1.00 -19.70
CA LEU A 119 -4.81 0.27 -20.37
C LEU A 119 -3.81 0.09 -21.51
N GLU A 120 -3.44 -1.14 -21.88
CA GLU A 120 -2.34 -1.40 -22.80
C GLU A 120 -2.53 -0.81 -24.21
N GLU A 121 -3.76 -0.61 -24.66
CA GLU A 121 -4.01 -0.21 -26.05
C GLU A 121 -4.38 1.25 -26.23
N ASN A 122 -4.91 1.92 -25.21
CA ASN A 122 -5.17 3.36 -25.24
C ASN A 122 -5.43 3.86 -23.82
N PHE A 123 -4.56 4.72 -23.31
CA PHE A 123 -4.84 5.51 -22.12
C PHE A 123 -5.95 6.51 -22.47
N SER A 124 -7.18 6.05 -22.53
CA SER A 124 -8.33 6.89 -22.84
C SER A 124 -9.13 7.15 -21.57
N GLU A 125 -9.64 8.36 -21.42
CA GLU A 125 -10.57 8.74 -20.34
C GLU A 125 -11.75 7.78 -20.25
N ASN A 126 -12.12 7.13 -21.33
CA ASN A 126 -13.21 6.14 -21.42
C ASN A 126 -13.00 4.89 -20.54
N ILE A 127 -11.78 4.57 -20.10
CA ILE A 127 -11.59 3.37 -19.24
C ILE A 127 -12.17 3.58 -17.85
N PHE A 128 -12.12 4.80 -17.32
CA PHE A 128 -12.72 5.13 -16.03
C PHE A 128 -14.27 5.13 -16.15
N GLU A 129 -14.81 5.60 -17.26
CA GLU A 129 -16.24 5.51 -17.54
C GLU A 129 -16.70 4.04 -17.62
N ASN A 130 -15.98 3.21 -18.36
CA ASN A 130 -16.26 1.77 -18.44
C ASN A 130 -16.22 1.08 -17.08
N LEU A 131 -15.27 1.43 -16.21
CA LEU A 131 -15.19 0.89 -14.85
C LEU A 131 -16.35 1.36 -13.97
N GLN A 132 -16.89 2.54 -14.18
CA GLN A 132 -18.06 3.02 -13.45
C GLN A 132 -19.33 2.23 -13.81
N GLU A 133 -19.44 1.76 -15.04
CA GLU A 133 -20.60 1.02 -15.54
C GLU A 133 -20.63 -0.47 -15.13
N VAL A 134 -19.52 -1.04 -14.67
CA VAL A 134 -19.50 -2.45 -14.26
C VAL A 134 -20.30 -2.67 -12.97
N SER A 135 -20.90 -3.85 -12.86
CA SER A 135 -21.70 -4.22 -11.69
C SER A 135 -20.88 -4.48 -10.43
N ASN A 136 -19.58 -4.74 -10.55
CA ASN A 136 -18.71 -5.03 -9.42
C ASN A 136 -18.56 -3.82 -8.50
N GLU A 137 -18.70 -4.05 -7.21
CA GLU A 137 -18.62 -3.03 -6.16
C GLU A 137 -17.18 -2.56 -5.90
N TYR A 138 -16.20 -3.47 -6.06
CA TYR A 138 -14.80 -3.21 -5.74
C TYR A 138 -13.95 -3.06 -7.00
N VAL A 139 -12.98 -2.15 -6.93
CA VAL A 139 -11.94 -1.98 -7.96
C VAL A 139 -10.56 -2.00 -7.30
N TYR A 140 -9.72 -2.91 -7.77
CA TYR A 140 -8.28 -2.90 -7.46
C TYR A 140 -7.52 -2.08 -8.49
N LEU A 141 -6.55 -1.30 -8.00
CA LEU A 141 -5.56 -0.64 -8.86
C LEU A 141 -4.20 -0.50 -8.15
N THR A 142 -3.14 -0.42 -8.95
CA THR A 142 -1.82 0.04 -8.52
C THR A 142 -1.71 1.52 -8.85
N SER A 143 -1.53 2.36 -7.83
CA SER A 143 -1.51 3.83 -8.03
C SER A 143 -0.34 4.30 -8.89
N ASN A 144 0.81 3.63 -8.81
CA ASN A 144 2.00 3.96 -9.57
C ASN A 144 2.76 2.72 -10.02
N GLU A 145 2.62 2.39 -11.30
CA GLU A 145 3.34 1.32 -11.97
C GLU A 145 4.75 1.79 -12.33
N THR A 146 5.73 1.31 -11.56
CA THR A 146 7.10 1.82 -11.64
C THR A 146 7.89 1.34 -12.85
N ILE A 147 7.44 0.29 -13.53
CA ILE A 147 8.07 -0.26 -14.73
C ILE A 147 7.58 0.51 -15.96
N GLU A 148 6.27 0.65 -16.09
CA GLU A 148 5.61 1.33 -17.22
C GLU A 148 5.61 2.85 -17.08
N GLY A 149 5.80 3.36 -15.84
CA GLY A 149 5.76 4.80 -15.57
C GLY A 149 4.36 5.39 -15.61
N VAL A 150 3.33 4.57 -15.33
CA VAL A 150 1.93 5.00 -15.30
C VAL A 150 1.51 5.28 -13.86
N GLN A 151 0.93 6.45 -13.62
CA GLN A 151 0.45 6.86 -12.30
C GLN A 151 -1.01 7.35 -12.36
N VAL A 152 -1.84 6.83 -11.45
CA VAL A 152 -3.22 7.27 -11.22
C VAL A 152 -3.25 8.03 -9.90
N ARG A 153 -3.55 9.32 -9.92
CA ARG A 153 -3.59 10.19 -8.73
C ARG A 153 -5.01 10.61 -8.33
N ASP A 154 -5.91 10.68 -9.30
CA ASP A 154 -7.29 11.08 -9.07
C ASP A 154 -8.18 9.84 -8.91
N PHE A 155 -8.41 9.46 -7.67
CA PHE A 155 -9.27 8.33 -7.32
C PHE A 155 -10.77 8.67 -7.41
N GLN A 156 -11.12 9.96 -7.49
CA GLN A 156 -12.52 10.40 -7.63
C GLN A 156 -13.12 10.02 -8.98
N LEU A 157 -12.27 9.74 -9.98
CA LEU A 157 -12.71 9.17 -11.25
C LEU A 157 -13.46 7.84 -11.09
N LEU A 158 -13.33 7.17 -9.94
CA LEU A 158 -13.99 5.92 -9.58
C LEU A 158 -14.89 6.07 -8.33
N ASN A 159 -15.54 7.20 -8.19
CA ASN A 159 -16.28 7.61 -6.99
C ASN A 159 -17.48 6.73 -6.61
N ASN A 160 -17.96 5.87 -7.50
CA ASN A 160 -19.02 4.90 -7.25
C ASN A 160 -18.52 3.48 -6.92
N LYS A 161 -17.21 3.30 -6.71
CA LYS A 161 -16.54 2.02 -6.41
C LYS A 161 -15.80 2.07 -5.10
N ASN A 162 -15.73 0.92 -4.42
CA ASN A 162 -14.88 0.74 -3.26
C ASN A 162 -13.47 0.36 -3.72
N LEU A 163 -12.50 1.20 -3.45
CA LEU A 163 -11.15 1.07 -4.00
C LEU A 163 -10.24 0.25 -3.07
N ILE A 164 -9.45 -0.62 -3.68
CA ILE A 164 -8.33 -1.33 -3.07
C ILE A 164 -7.07 -0.92 -3.83
N ILE A 165 -6.14 -0.22 -3.15
CA ILE A 165 -5.05 0.47 -3.83
C ILE A 165 -3.70 -0.02 -3.32
N ASP A 166 -2.85 -0.52 -4.22
CA ASP A 166 -1.42 -0.66 -3.97
C ASP A 166 -0.72 0.68 -4.19
N MET A 167 -0.33 1.31 -3.08
CA MET A 167 0.45 2.55 -3.08
C MET A 167 1.91 2.34 -2.69
N SER A 168 2.47 1.16 -2.88
CA SER A 168 3.84 0.82 -2.41
C SER A 168 4.91 1.80 -2.89
N SER A 169 4.74 2.41 -4.06
CA SER A 169 5.77 3.27 -4.64
C SER A 169 5.54 4.77 -4.43
N ASP A 170 4.33 5.19 -4.07
CA ASP A 170 3.97 6.61 -4.04
C ASP A 170 3.14 7.06 -2.83
N ILE A 171 2.84 6.19 -1.88
CA ILE A 171 2.20 6.58 -0.62
C ILE A 171 2.97 7.72 0.07
N CYS A 172 2.27 8.70 0.61
CA CYS A 172 2.83 9.89 1.24
C CYS A 172 3.63 10.81 0.30
N SER A 173 3.55 10.64 -1.01
CA SER A 173 4.22 11.53 -1.97
C SER A 173 3.34 12.68 -2.48
N TYR A 174 2.03 12.57 -2.30
CA TYR A 174 1.03 13.59 -2.65
C TYR A 174 -0.22 13.43 -1.77
N GLU A 175 -1.05 14.46 -1.74
CA GLU A 175 -2.34 14.44 -1.06
C GLU A 175 -3.42 13.87 -2.00
N PHE A 176 -4.37 13.11 -1.44
CA PHE A 176 -5.52 12.56 -2.14
C PHE A 176 -6.75 12.52 -1.22
N GLY A 177 -7.94 12.44 -1.80
CA GLY A 177 -9.18 12.25 -1.06
C GLY A 177 -9.38 10.80 -0.64
N TRP A 178 -10.04 10.59 0.49
CA TRP A 178 -10.31 9.26 1.06
C TRP A 178 -11.66 8.67 0.64
N ASP A 179 -12.44 9.42 -0.14
CA ASP A 179 -13.75 8.97 -0.59
C ASP A 179 -13.63 7.64 -1.35
N ASN A 180 -14.51 6.69 -0.98
CA ASN A 180 -14.59 5.36 -1.59
C ASN A 180 -13.33 4.45 -1.48
N ILE A 181 -12.35 4.80 -0.70
CA ILE A 181 -11.21 3.93 -0.47
C ILE A 181 -11.56 2.94 0.63
N SER A 182 -11.47 1.63 0.34
CA SER A 182 -11.66 0.57 1.34
C SER A 182 -10.36 0.10 1.95
N TYR A 183 -9.32 0.00 1.14
CA TYR A 183 -8.00 -0.45 1.55
C TYR A 183 -6.92 0.27 0.78
N ILE A 184 -5.89 0.71 1.50
CA ILE A 184 -4.59 1.04 0.93
C ILE A 184 -3.56 0.12 1.55
N PHE A 185 -2.60 -0.33 0.78
CA PHE A 185 -1.42 -0.98 1.32
C PHE A 185 -0.15 -0.51 0.62
N ALA A 186 0.97 -0.60 1.33
CA ALA A 186 2.26 -0.19 0.80
C ALA A 186 3.40 -0.98 1.46
N GLY A 187 4.28 -1.55 0.65
CA GLY A 187 5.58 -2.00 1.13
C GLY A 187 6.48 -0.82 1.45
N ALA A 188 7.06 -0.78 2.66
CA ALA A 188 7.77 0.41 3.15
C ALA A 188 9.05 0.76 2.36
N GLN A 189 9.69 -0.21 1.71
CA GLN A 189 11.04 -0.10 1.14
C GLN A 189 11.21 0.91 -0.01
N LYS A 190 10.13 1.44 -0.56
CA LYS A 190 10.18 2.41 -1.66
C LYS A 190 10.12 3.83 -1.13
N ASN A 191 8.98 4.26 -0.59
CA ASN A 191 8.76 5.65 -0.21
C ASN A 191 8.63 5.92 1.30
N LEU A 192 8.36 4.90 2.12
CA LEU A 192 8.15 5.09 3.56
C LEU A 192 9.42 4.94 4.39
N GLY A 193 10.29 3.96 4.11
CA GLY A 193 11.44 3.70 4.95
C GLY A 193 12.24 2.46 4.57
N ILE A 194 12.69 1.72 5.58
CA ILE A 194 13.46 0.50 5.39
C ILE A 194 12.59 -0.69 4.98
N PRO A 195 13.13 -1.70 4.30
CA PRO A 195 12.41 -2.95 4.01
C PRO A 195 12.06 -3.72 5.29
N GLY A 196 10.96 -4.49 5.23
CA GLY A 196 10.55 -5.41 6.30
C GLY A 196 9.15 -5.15 6.86
N VAL A 197 8.55 -4.01 6.56
CA VAL A 197 7.19 -3.65 6.99
C VAL A 197 6.29 -3.37 5.80
N THR A 198 5.05 -3.78 5.92
CA THR A 198 3.93 -3.39 5.04
C THR A 198 2.89 -2.65 5.90
N VAL A 199 2.41 -1.54 5.39
CA VAL A 199 1.40 -0.71 6.04
C VAL A 199 0.09 -0.87 5.30
#